data_67247f4e9ca9e0cb50dc27bb86559733
#
_entry.id   67247f4e9ca9e0cb50dc27bb86559733
#
_cell.length_a   1.000
_cell.length_b   1.000
_cell.length_c   1.000
_cell.angle_alpha   90.00
_cell.angle_beta   90.00
_cell.angle_gamma   90.00
#
_symmetry.space_group_name_H-M   'P 1'
#
loop_
_entity.id
_entity.type
_entity.pdbx_description
1 polymer ?
#
loop_
_entity_poly.entity_id
_entity_poly.type
_entity_poly.pdbx_seq_one_letter_code
_entity_poly.pdbx_strand_id
1 'polypeptide(L)'
;MNSTEMEHCDSGQQCVTKAVLLFLCAFALYFFTHTPALDEIDAVQFAMGVRSFDLWHHQPHPPGYPLFIFLGWLGTKLFHIQTESALYCASAFGGGLFIAAWFLIIRAQFSEGLAWWVATSLLITPVVWMTATKAVTDMLAAGFMSAELLAAVCFLKQKKRGVIVWAALMGAAAAGVRPQLFPVVAVILAGPLKKTTESAKTWWFAYAVLIAGCLIWLLPMWYMQAQLRPDEPFWRVYPELAYGQWRWRLDLPSVYIGAGDWSPHYLGMRFVRHILGWFWKGFGFIQSPRVLAVGIVLTMCAIIAYFRSGSDAVYQQFWRFHGPWLLIGIAITFVALPGDQRYYLMVFPPLLVIMLRGFLRLPKPWSLSAICVPALLLYIVVPLAIENYREEAPPVRLVRYFEKLYPPSKRGNVLLILPVAYRSAQWYAPEFKILDHVPTAEDEEMLRNAATVYSEVASFNPKDYYFIELAEFKRSMLIYPQNRHLRLYLVQRRRSL
;
A
#
# COMPACT_ATOMS: atom_id res chain seq x y z
N MET A 1 23.00 -10.68 40.69
CA MET A 1 21.73 -10.51 39.96
C MET A 1 20.66 -11.19 40.80
N ASN A 2 19.66 -10.45 41.26
CA ASN A 2 18.54 -11.00 42.00
C ASN A 2 17.65 -11.85 41.10
N SER A 3 16.99 -12.88 41.66
CA SER A 3 16.09 -13.78 40.92
C SER A 3 15.04 -13.02 40.07
N THR A 4 14.54 -11.89 40.54
CA THR A 4 13.63 -10.99 39.86
C THR A 4 14.24 -10.29 38.62
N GLU A 5 15.55 -10.02 38.59
CA GLU A 5 16.24 -9.46 37.42
C GLU A 5 16.49 -10.51 36.34
N MET A 6 16.74 -11.78 36.73
CA MET A 6 16.85 -12.91 35.79
C MET A 6 15.51 -13.24 35.15
N GLU A 7 14.41 -13.30 35.90
CA GLU A 7 13.06 -13.52 35.33
C GLU A 7 12.64 -12.38 34.38
N HIS A 8 13.03 -11.14 34.66
CA HIS A 8 12.75 -10.01 33.74
C HIS A 8 13.61 -10.03 32.47
N CYS A 9 14.85 -10.51 32.56
CA CYS A 9 15.76 -10.65 31.41
C CYS A 9 15.30 -11.78 30.48
N ASP A 10 14.95 -12.95 31.05
CA ASP A 10 14.42 -14.09 30.29
C ASP A 10 13.10 -13.77 29.60
N SER A 11 12.21 -13.04 30.25
CA SER A 11 10.94 -12.62 29.64
C SER A 11 11.12 -11.64 28.49
N GLY A 12 12.14 -10.79 28.54
CA GLY A 12 12.49 -9.84 27.48
C GLY A 12 13.05 -10.56 26.24
N GLN A 13 13.99 -11.48 26.45
CA GLN A 13 14.62 -12.24 25.37
C GLN A 13 13.64 -13.16 24.66
N GLN A 14 12.79 -13.87 25.39
CA GLN A 14 11.71 -14.69 24.81
C GLN A 14 10.74 -13.87 23.96
N CYS A 15 10.46 -12.63 24.38
CA CYS A 15 9.58 -11.73 23.62
C CYS A 15 10.17 -11.33 22.28
N VAL A 16 11.45 -10.98 22.26
CA VAL A 16 12.17 -10.66 21.03
C VAL A 16 12.20 -11.87 20.11
N THR A 17 12.49 -13.06 20.64
CA THR A 17 12.47 -14.31 19.87
C THR A 17 11.12 -14.56 19.20
N LYS A 18 10.00 -14.39 19.94
CA LYS A 18 8.64 -14.53 19.39
C LYS A 18 8.37 -13.52 18.27
N ALA A 19 8.79 -12.26 18.45
CA ALA A 19 8.62 -11.23 17.44
C ALA A 19 9.46 -11.51 16.19
N VAL A 20 10.70 -12.00 16.34
CA VAL A 20 11.56 -12.41 15.21
C VAL A 20 10.96 -13.61 14.47
N LEU A 21 10.44 -14.61 15.17
CA LEU A 21 9.73 -15.73 14.53
C LEU A 21 8.49 -15.27 13.77
N LEU A 22 7.69 -14.39 14.36
CA LEU A 22 6.53 -13.79 13.65
C LEU A 22 6.96 -13.01 12.40
N PHE A 23 8.04 -12.23 12.49
CA PHE A 23 8.61 -11.54 11.34
C PHE A 23 8.99 -12.52 10.24
N LEU A 24 9.77 -13.56 10.58
CA LEU A 24 10.25 -14.53 9.59
C LEU A 24 9.10 -15.33 8.96
N CYS A 25 8.12 -15.76 9.76
CA CYS A 25 6.93 -16.45 9.26
C CYS A 25 6.11 -15.55 8.33
N ALA A 26 5.85 -14.30 8.72
CA ALA A 26 5.08 -13.37 7.89
C ALA A 26 5.84 -13.01 6.60
N PHE A 27 7.14 -12.72 6.70
CA PHE A 27 8.01 -12.45 5.56
C PHE A 27 7.99 -13.63 4.57
N ALA A 28 8.26 -14.85 5.05
CA ALA A 28 8.27 -16.04 4.21
C ALA A 28 6.91 -16.28 3.57
N LEU A 29 5.82 -16.19 4.36
CA LEU A 29 4.48 -16.36 3.86
C LEU A 29 4.16 -15.40 2.71
N TYR A 30 4.41 -14.11 2.89
CA TYR A 30 4.11 -13.09 1.87
C TYR A 30 5.04 -13.20 0.67
N PHE A 31 6.33 -13.46 0.89
CA PHE A 31 7.31 -13.60 -0.18
C PHE A 31 7.01 -14.81 -1.08
N PHE A 32 6.68 -15.96 -0.51
CA PHE A 32 6.39 -17.16 -1.31
C PHE A 32 4.98 -17.21 -1.89
N THR A 33 4.11 -16.27 -1.50
CA THR A 33 2.74 -16.15 -2.05
C THR A 33 2.51 -14.87 -2.83
N HIS A 34 3.57 -14.22 -3.33
CA HIS A 34 3.45 -13.01 -4.14
C HIS A 34 2.77 -13.26 -5.48
N THR A 35 2.32 -12.21 -6.14
CA THR A 35 1.76 -12.26 -7.48
C THR A 35 2.77 -12.77 -8.50
N PRO A 36 2.35 -13.51 -9.54
CA PRO A 36 3.28 -14.09 -10.53
C PRO A 36 3.93 -13.04 -11.45
N ALA A 37 3.38 -11.83 -11.50
CA ALA A 37 3.88 -10.72 -12.31
C ALA A 37 3.57 -9.37 -11.65
N LEU A 38 4.23 -8.29 -12.09
CA LEU A 38 3.91 -6.92 -11.67
C LEU A 38 2.51 -6.57 -12.13
N ASP A 39 1.56 -6.55 -11.20
CA ASP A 39 0.14 -6.53 -11.52
C ASP A 39 -0.48 -5.12 -11.53
N GLU A 40 0.17 -4.15 -10.90
CA GLU A 40 -0.31 -2.77 -10.84
C GLU A 40 0.57 -1.83 -11.67
N ILE A 41 -0.03 -0.77 -12.19
CA ILE A 41 0.71 0.27 -12.93
C ILE A 41 1.84 0.87 -12.09
N ASP A 42 1.58 1.09 -10.79
CA ASP A 42 2.58 1.58 -9.83
C ASP A 42 3.76 0.59 -9.71
N ALA A 43 3.46 -0.73 -9.62
CA ALA A 43 4.47 -1.78 -9.51
C ALA A 43 5.41 -1.81 -10.73
N VAL A 44 4.83 -1.66 -11.93
CA VAL A 44 5.62 -1.57 -13.18
C VAL A 44 6.47 -0.30 -13.19
N GLN A 45 5.91 0.84 -12.79
CA GLN A 45 6.64 2.11 -12.71
C GLN A 45 7.79 2.05 -11.68
N PHE A 46 7.61 1.35 -10.56
CA PHE A 46 8.68 1.10 -9.61
C PHE A 46 9.79 0.23 -10.22
N ALA A 47 9.44 -0.83 -10.93
CA ALA A 47 10.42 -1.67 -11.60
C ALA A 47 11.19 -0.90 -12.70
N MET A 48 10.51 -0.05 -13.46
CA MET A 48 11.16 0.88 -14.39
C MET A 48 12.10 1.84 -13.66
N GLY A 49 11.66 2.40 -12.52
CA GLY A 49 12.47 3.29 -11.67
C GLY A 49 13.73 2.64 -11.11
N VAL A 50 13.71 1.32 -10.86
CA VAL A 50 14.91 0.55 -10.47
C VAL A 50 15.91 0.47 -11.61
N ARG A 51 15.45 0.39 -12.87
CA ARG A 51 16.32 0.38 -14.06
C ARG A 51 16.84 1.77 -14.40
N SER A 52 15.94 2.77 -14.38
CA SER A 52 16.24 4.16 -14.71
C SER A 52 15.34 5.09 -13.89
N PHE A 53 15.93 5.77 -12.90
CA PHE A 53 15.18 6.64 -12.01
C PHE A 53 14.89 7.99 -12.68
N ASP A 54 13.68 8.15 -13.22
CA ASP A 54 13.25 9.35 -13.95
C ASP A 54 11.81 9.73 -13.60
N LEU A 55 11.65 10.75 -12.77
CA LEU A 55 10.34 11.24 -12.31
C LEU A 55 9.53 11.89 -13.44
N TRP A 56 10.18 12.42 -14.46
CA TRP A 56 9.53 13.08 -15.60
C TRP A 56 8.76 12.07 -16.47
N HIS A 57 9.34 10.88 -16.62
CA HIS A 57 8.73 9.79 -17.37
C HIS A 57 7.96 8.80 -16.50
N HIS A 58 7.66 9.19 -15.22
CA HIS A 58 6.98 8.32 -14.26
C HIS A 58 7.72 6.99 -14.02
N GLN A 59 9.04 7.06 -13.85
CA GLN A 59 9.93 5.93 -13.55
C GLN A 59 10.73 6.20 -12.27
N PRO A 60 10.10 6.15 -11.09
CA PRO A 60 8.66 6.00 -10.79
C PRO A 60 7.88 7.31 -10.92
N HIS A 61 6.56 7.25 -10.73
CA HIS A 61 5.74 8.47 -10.66
C HIS A 61 6.10 9.33 -9.43
N PRO A 62 5.88 10.66 -9.45
CA PRO A 62 6.07 11.52 -8.28
C PRO A 62 5.21 11.03 -7.08
N PRO A 63 5.72 11.11 -5.84
CA PRO A 63 6.91 11.83 -5.39
C PRO A 63 8.23 11.04 -5.40
N GLY A 64 8.35 9.90 -6.10
CA GLY A 64 9.61 9.23 -6.39
C GLY A 64 9.95 7.98 -5.57
N TYR A 65 9.44 7.84 -4.35
CA TYR A 65 9.61 6.64 -3.50
C TYR A 65 11.07 6.16 -3.34
N PRO A 66 12.03 7.07 -3.06
CA PRO A 66 13.46 6.85 -3.26
C PRO A 66 14.01 5.65 -2.51
N LEU A 67 13.56 5.41 -1.26
CA LEU A 67 14.06 4.27 -0.48
C LEU A 67 13.56 2.92 -1.04
N PHE A 68 12.32 2.86 -1.54
CA PHE A 68 11.80 1.63 -2.15
C PHE A 68 12.54 1.28 -3.44
N ILE A 69 12.77 2.29 -4.29
CA ILE A 69 13.55 2.12 -5.53
C ILE A 69 15.00 1.73 -5.22
N PHE A 70 15.63 2.37 -4.22
CA PHE A 70 16.98 2.05 -3.78
C PHE A 70 17.10 0.58 -3.31
N LEU A 71 16.13 0.09 -2.53
CA LEU A 71 16.12 -1.31 -2.09
C LEU A 71 15.96 -2.28 -3.27
N GLY A 72 15.10 -1.96 -4.23
CA GLY A 72 14.98 -2.70 -5.49
C GLY A 72 16.28 -2.70 -6.29
N TRP A 73 16.93 -1.54 -6.41
CA TRP A 73 18.24 -1.38 -7.06
C TRP A 73 19.34 -2.18 -6.34
N LEU A 74 19.39 -2.10 -5.01
CA LEU A 74 20.34 -2.84 -4.19
C LEU A 74 20.19 -4.36 -4.40
N GLY A 75 18.94 -4.86 -4.36
CA GLY A 75 18.63 -6.26 -4.65
C GLY A 75 19.12 -6.69 -6.02
N THR A 76 18.86 -5.88 -7.04
CA THR A 76 19.22 -6.18 -8.41
C THR A 76 20.73 -6.08 -8.67
N LYS A 77 21.39 -5.04 -8.17
CA LYS A 77 22.81 -4.77 -8.48
C LYS A 77 23.78 -5.48 -7.55
N LEU A 78 23.45 -5.61 -6.25
CA LEU A 78 24.34 -6.24 -5.28
C LEU A 78 24.10 -7.74 -5.15
N PHE A 79 22.81 -8.15 -5.15
CA PHE A 79 22.45 -9.56 -4.95
C PHE A 79 22.07 -10.28 -6.23
N HIS A 80 22.10 -9.60 -7.40
CA HIS A 80 21.80 -10.15 -8.72
C HIS A 80 20.44 -10.86 -8.84
N ILE A 81 19.46 -10.47 -8.02
CA ILE A 81 18.09 -10.98 -8.11
C ILE A 81 17.29 -10.17 -9.13
N GLN A 82 16.25 -10.78 -9.67
CA GLN A 82 15.35 -10.08 -10.61
C GLN A 82 14.70 -8.87 -9.94
N THR A 83 14.49 -7.80 -10.71
CA THR A 83 13.92 -6.54 -10.22
C THR A 83 12.57 -6.75 -9.52
N GLU A 84 11.72 -7.56 -10.12
CA GLU A 84 10.40 -7.91 -9.56
C GLU A 84 10.55 -8.59 -8.20
N SER A 85 11.43 -9.59 -8.11
CA SER A 85 11.68 -10.32 -6.86
C SER A 85 12.26 -9.43 -5.77
N ALA A 86 13.12 -8.46 -6.13
CA ALA A 86 13.67 -7.49 -5.19
C ALA A 86 12.56 -6.59 -4.59
N LEU A 87 11.62 -6.15 -5.41
CA LEU A 87 10.50 -5.32 -4.99
C LEU A 87 9.49 -6.13 -4.15
N TYR A 88 9.19 -7.39 -4.51
CA TYR A 88 8.37 -8.29 -3.68
C TYR A 88 9.03 -8.56 -2.33
N CYS A 89 10.35 -8.79 -2.31
CA CYS A 89 11.11 -8.96 -1.08
C CYS A 89 10.98 -7.74 -0.16
N ALA A 90 11.11 -6.52 -0.70
CA ALA A 90 10.93 -5.28 0.08
C ALA A 90 9.51 -5.14 0.65
N SER A 91 8.48 -5.46 -0.12
CA SER A 91 7.09 -5.43 0.35
C SER A 91 6.82 -6.49 1.41
N ALA A 92 7.26 -7.74 1.21
CA ALA A 92 7.14 -8.82 2.19
C ALA A 92 7.90 -8.54 3.48
N PHE A 93 9.11 -7.94 3.38
CA PHE A 93 9.88 -7.46 4.54
C PHE A 93 9.07 -6.44 5.35
N GLY A 94 8.44 -5.47 4.67
CA GLY A 94 7.53 -4.52 5.31
C GLY A 94 6.38 -5.21 6.03
N GLY A 95 5.80 -6.26 5.43
CA GLY A 95 4.77 -7.09 6.04
C GLY A 95 5.23 -7.79 7.32
N GLY A 96 6.40 -8.44 7.28
CA GLY A 96 6.99 -9.06 8.46
C GLY A 96 7.24 -8.05 9.59
N LEU A 97 7.83 -6.90 9.24
CA LEU A 97 8.10 -5.82 10.19
C LEU A 97 6.82 -5.26 10.81
N PHE A 98 5.78 -5.06 10.00
CA PHE A 98 4.46 -4.61 10.45
C PHE A 98 3.86 -5.56 11.49
N ILE A 99 3.81 -6.87 11.21
CA ILE A 99 3.25 -7.88 12.12
C ILE A 99 4.03 -7.94 13.42
N ALA A 100 5.37 -8.03 13.36
CA ALA A 100 6.24 -8.12 14.53
C ALA A 100 6.16 -6.86 15.39
N ALA A 101 6.20 -5.67 14.79
CA ALA A 101 6.10 -4.42 15.52
C ALA A 101 4.77 -4.30 16.25
N TRP A 102 3.63 -4.61 15.60
CA TRP A 102 2.33 -4.55 16.24
C TRP A 102 2.15 -5.61 17.33
N PHE A 103 2.71 -6.80 17.20
CA PHE A 103 2.78 -7.76 18.30
C PHE A 103 3.44 -7.15 19.53
N LEU A 104 4.62 -6.53 19.35
CA LEU A 104 5.36 -5.91 20.45
C LEU A 104 4.63 -4.69 21.03
N ILE A 105 4.02 -3.83 20.20
CA ILE A 105 3.24 -2.66 20.62
C ILE A 105 2.07 -3.10 21.52
N ILE A 106 1.29 -4.07 21.05
CA ILE A 106 0.10 -4.54 21.80
C ILE A 106 0.52 -5.24 23.08
N ARG A 107 1.56 -6.09 23.05
CA ARG A 107 2.12 -6.70 24.26
C ARG A 107 2.61 -5.67 25.27
N ALA A 108 3.26 -4.59 24.79
CA ALA A 108 3.77 -3.54 25.66
C ALA A 108 2.65 -2.71 26.33
N GLN A 109 1.48 -2.60 25.72
CA GLN A 109 0.38 -1.76 26.19
C GLN A 109 -0.76 -2.56 26.86
N PHE A 110 -0.90 -3.85 26.54
CA PHE A 110 -1.98 -4.71 27.04
C PHE A 110 -1.41 -6.03 27.59
N SER A 111 -1.64 -7.13 26.88
CA SER A 111 -1.22 -8.47 27.27
C SER A 111 -0.66 -9.26 26.10
N GLU A 112 0.15 -10.27 26.37
CA GLU A 112 0.71 -11.15 25.36
C GLU A 112 -0.39 -11.93 24.62
N GLY A 113 -1.43 -12.38 25.32
CA GLY A 113 -2.56 -13.09 24.70
C GLY A 113 -3.28 -12.22 23.67
N LEU A 114 -3.57 -10.95 23.97
CA LEU A 114 -4.17 -10.02 23.00
C LEU A 114 -3.21 -9.75 21.85
N ALA A 115 -1.90 -9.63 22.12
CA ALA A 115 -0.90 -9.42 21.07
C ALA A 115 -0.87 -10.56 20.05
N TRP A 116 -0.98 -11.82 20.48
CA TRP A 116 -1.12 -12.98 19.60
C TRP A 116 -2.40 -12.93 18.76
N TRP A 117 -3.53 -12.65 19.38
CA TRP A 117 -4.80 -12.53 18.66
C TRP A 117 -4.77 -11.44 17.59
N VAL A 118 -4.20 -10.27 17.89
CA VAL A 118 -4.07 -9.16 16.94
C VAL A 118 -3.08 -9.51 15.83
N ALA A 119 -1.88 -10.02 16.17
CA ALA A 119 -0.85 -10.34 15.19
C ALA A 119 -1.29 -11.43 14.20
N THR A 120 -1.92 -12.51 14.70
CA THR A 120 -2.44 -13.57 13.83
C THR A 120 -3.59 -13.09 12.95
N SER A 121 -4.48 -12.24 13.48
CA SER A 121 -5.56 -11.65 12.68
C SER A 121 -5.02 -10.68 11.62
N LEU A 122 -4.00 -9.87 11.93
CA LEU A 122 -3.33 -8.99 10.97
C LEU A 122 -2.67 -9.78 9.85
N LEU A 123 -1.98 -10.88 10.20
CA LEU A 123 -1.30 -11.76 9.23
C LEU A 123 -2.22 -12.23 8.13
N ILE A 124 -3.49 -12.49 8.46
CA ILE A 124 -4.51 -12.99 7.54
C ILE A 124 -5.56 -11.95 7.15
N THR A 125 -5.34 -10.66 7.50
CA THR A 125 -6.25 -9.59 7.05
C THR A 125 -6.08 -9.38 5.54
N PRO A 126 -7.15 -9.42 4.73
CA PRO A 126 -7.07 -9.39 3.27
C PRO A 126 -6.23 -8.22 2.73
N VAL A 127 -6.44 -6.99 3.21
CA VAL A 127 -5.65 -5.84 2.72
C VAL A 127 -4.17 -5.95 3.07
N VAL A 128 -3.82 -6.49 4.24
CA VAL A 128 -2.42 -6.70 4.65
C VAL A 128 -1.77 -7.73 3.73
N TRP A 129 -2.44 -8.88 3.53
CA TRP A 129 -1.96 -9.93 2.64
C TRP A 129 -1.77 -9.43 1.21
N MET A 130 -2.84 -8.84 0.62
CA MET A 130 -2.80 -8.38 -0.77
C MET A 130 -1.75 -7.29 -1.00
N THR A 131 -1.48 -6.44 0.00
CA THR A 131 -0.48 -5.39 -0.13
C THR A 131 0.94 -5.93 0.08
N ALA A 132 1.14 -6.86 1.01
CA ALA A 132 2.45 -7.44 1.30
C ALA A 132 2.95 -8.39 0.19
N THR A 133 2.04 -8.94 -0.63
CA THR A 133 2.34 -9.86 -1.74
C THR A 133 2.45 -9.17 -3.10
N LYS A 134 2.40 -7.84 -3.14
CA LYS A 134 2.55 -7.02 -4.34
C LYS A 134 3.81 -6.17 -4.28
N ALA A 135 4.36 -5.79 -5.43
CA ALA A 135 5.51 -4.90 -5.54
C ALA A 135 5.10 -3.42 -5.37
N VAL A 136 4.58 -3.07 -4.18
CA VAL A 136 4.09 -1.72 -3.86
C VAL A 136 4.68 -1.18 -2.56
N THR A 137 4.75 0.14 -2.45
CA THR A 137 5.43 0.84 -1.35
C THR A 137 4.69 0.80 -0.03
N ASP A 138 3.37 0.55 -0.06
CA ASP A 138 2.47 0.76 1.07
C ASP A 138 2.82 -0.10 2.28
N MET A 139 3.13 -1.39 2.07
CA MET A 139 3.42 -2.30 3.15
C MET A 139 4.78 -2.04 3.81
N LEU A 140 5.78 -1.68 3.00
CA LEU A 140 7.10 -1.31 3.53
C LEU A 140 7.02 -0.02 4.35
N ALA A 141 6.27 0.97 3.89
CA ALA A 141 6.03 2.21 4.63
C ALA A 141 5.29 1.94 5.96
N ALA A 142 4.22 1.11 5.93
CA ALA A 142 3.50 0.71 7.14
C ALA A 142 4.40 -0.05 8.13
N GLY A 143 5.30 -0.90 7.64
CA GLY A 143 6.30 -1.60 8.44
C GLY A 143 7.23 -0.63 9.17
N PHE A 144 7.83 0.33 8.47
CA PHE A 144 8.70 1.33 9.09
C PHE A 144 7.95 2.27 10.03
N MET A 145 6.74 2.72 9.69
CA MET A 145 5.89 3.49 10.62
C MET A 145 5.56 2.70 11.89
N SER A 146 5.33 1.39 11.78
CA SER A 146 5.07 0.54 12.94
C SER A 146 6.32 0.36 13.80
N ALA A 147 7.51 0.28 13.20
CA ALA A 147 8.78 0.26 13.91
C ALA A 147 9.07 1.60 14.61
N GLU A 148 8.77 2.73 13.97
CA GLU A 148 8.81 4.05 14.60
C GLU A 148 7.90 4.11 15.83
N LEU A 149 6.65 3.67 15.66
CA LEU A 149 5.65 3.65 16.72
C LEU A 149 6.06 2.75 17.87
N LEU A 150 6.66 1.58 17.58
CA LEU A 150 7.22 0.68 18.58
C LEU A 150 8.34 1.38 19.38
N ALA A 151 9.28 2.02 18.69
CA ALA A 151 10.36 2.77 19.33
C ALA A 151 9.79 3.93 20.17
N ALA A 152 8.76 4.64 19.70
CA ALA A 152 8.06 5.67 20.45
C ALA A 152 7.42 5.11 21.75
N VAL A 153 6.77 3.95 21.68
CA VAL A 153 6.22 3.25 22.87
C VAL A 153 7.32 2.82 23.83
N CYS A 154 8.43 2.29 23.32
CA CYS A 154 9.60 1.92 24.14
C CYS A 154 10.24 3.14 24.80
N PHE A 155 10.32 4.28 24.11
CA PHE A 155 10.84 5.52 24.68
C PHE A 155 10.00 6.03 25.86
N LEU A 156 8.69 5.91 25.81
CA LEU A 156 7.82 6.26 26.93
C LEU A 156 8.17 5.51 28.24
N LYS A 157 8.66 4.26 28.10
CA LYS A 157 9.04 3.40 29.23
C LYS A 157 10.48 3.63 29.66
N GLN A 158 11.42 3.73 28.73
CA GLN A 158 12.85 3.70 28.99
C GLN A 158 13.49 5.09 29.11
N LYS A 159 12.92 6.10 28.45
CA LYS A 159 13.44 7.48 28.34
C LYS A 159 14.90 7.56 27.86
N LYS A 160 15.37 6.53 27.11
CA LYS A 160 16.72 6.49 26.57
C LYS A 160 16.80 7.23 25.24
N ARG A 161 17.76 8.17 25.11
CA ARG A 161 17.98 8.94 23.87
C ARG A 161 18.18 8.07 22.62
N GLY A 162 18.89 6.96 22.72
CA GLY A 162 19.08 6.04 21.60
C GLY A 162 17.76 5.50 21.03
N VAL A 163 16.73 5.31 21.86
CA VAL A 163 15.44 4.80 21.43
C VAL A 163 14.68 5.85 20.59
N ILE A 164 14.76 7.14 20.97
CA ILE A 164 14.11 8.21 20.18
C ILE A 164 14.84 8.46 18.86
N VAL A 165 16.16 8.24 18.81
CA VAL A 165 16.95 8.24 17.56
C VAL A 165 16.44 7.16 16.62
N TRP A 166 16.24 5.92 17.10
CA TRP A 166 15.66 4.86 16.30
C TRP A 166 14.25 5.19 15.81
N ALA A 167 13.40 5.80 16.65
CA ALA A 167 12.09 6.27 16.20
C ALA A 167 12.22 7.25 15.04
N ALA A 168 13.07 8.27 15.17
CA ALA A 168 13.29 9.27 14.11
C ALA A 168 13.85 8.66 12.80
N LEU A 169 14.78 7.70 12.91
CA LEU A 169 15.33 7.02 11.73
C LEU A 169 14.30 6.12 11.04
N MET A 170 13.46 5.41 11.80
CA MET A 170 12.37 4.61 11.22
C MET A 170 11.31 5.49 10.56
N GLY A 171 11.00 6.65 11.16
CA GLY A 171 10.13 7.66 10.54
C GLY A 171 10.73 8.23 9.26
N ALA A 172 12.02 8.54 9.23
CA ALA A 172 12.72 8.97 8.03
C ALA A 172 12.71 7.91 6.92
N ALA A 173 12.87 6.62 7.30
CA ALA A 173 12.75 5.50 6.37
C ALA A 173 11.32 5.38 5.81
N ALA A 174 10.30 5.49 6.65
CA ALA A 174 8.90 5.49 6.20
C ALA A 174 8.61 6.62 5.21
N ALA A 175 9.11 7.85 5.50
CA ALA A 175 9.03 8.99 4.59
C ALA A 175 9.84 8.78 3.31
N GLY A 176 10.99 8.09 3.36
CA GLY A 176 11.78 7.74 2.18
C GLY A 176 11.11 6.71 1.29
N VAL A 177 10.29 5.82 1.88
CA VAL A 177 9.42 4.92 1.11
C VAL A 177 8.22 5.65 0.55
N ARG A 178 7.60 6.56 1.32
CA ARG A 178 6.42 7.36 0.91
C ARG A 178 6.52 8.78 1.46
N PRO A 179 7.09 9.74 0.70
CA PRO A 179 7.31 11.12 1.17
C PRO A 179 6.06 11.81 1.72
N GLN A 180 4.89 11.51 1.20
CA GLN A 180 3.60 12.06 1.67
C GLN A 180 3.24 11.65 3.11
N LEU A 181 3.92 10.67 3.72
CA LEU A 181 3.70 10.27 5.11
C LEU A 181 4.48 11.10 6.12
N PHE A 182 5.35 12.03 5.67
CA PHE A 182 6.16 12.86 6.56
C PHE A 182 5.36 13.54 7.69
N PRO A 183 4.16 14.11 7.45
CA PRO A 183 3.38 14.70 8.53
C PRO A 183 2.94 13.67 9.59
N VAL A 184 2.63 12.45 9.19
CA VAL A 184 2.20 11.36 10.09
C VAL A 184 3.37 10.91 10.97
N VAL A 185 4.54 10.67 10.38
CA VAL A 185 5.74 10.26 11.14
C VAL A 185 6.18 11.37 12.10
N ALA A 186 6.11 12.63 11.68
CA ALA A 186 6.40 13.76 12.58
C ALA A 186 5.48 13.77 13.81
N VAL A 187 4.21 13.44 13.66
CA VAL A 187 3.25 13.39 14.77
C VAL A 187 3.45 12.15 15.64
N ILE A 188 3.81 10.99 15.05
CA ILE A 188 4.20 9.82 15.83
C ILE A 188 5.37 10.15 16.75
N LEU A 189 6.39 10.83 16.23
CA LEU A 189 7.56 11.25 17.00
C LEU A 189 7.22 12.26 18.12
N ALA A 190 6.28 13.18 17.86
CA ALA A 190 5.82 14.17 18.84
C ALA A 190 5.10 13.54 20.06
N GLY A 191 4.37 12.46 19.85
CA GLY A 191 3.54 11.83 20.88
C GLY A 191 4.28 11.51 22.18
N PRO A 192 5.39 10.74 22.16
CA PRO A 192 6.16 10.40 23.33
C PRO A 192 6.89 11.61 23.95
N LEU A 193 7.40 12.54 23.12
CA LEU A 193 8.10 13.71 23.59
C LEU A 193 7.18 14.63 24.43
N LYS A 194 5.94 14.85 23.97
CA LYS A 194 4.94 15.61 24.71
C LYS A 194 4.56 14.97 26.05
N LYS A 195 4.44 13.63 26.09
CA LYS A 195 4.02 12.90 27.32
C LYS A 195 5.08 12.85 28.39
N THR A 196 6.35 12.86 28.01
CA THR A 196 7.47 12.75 28.95
C THR A 196 7.93 14.11 29.47
N THR A 197 7.28 15.22 29.09
CA THR A 197 7.70 16.58 29.44
C THR A 197 9.20 16.84 29.16
N GLU A 198 9.67 16.24 28.06
CA GLU A 198 11.06 16.33 27.64
C GLU A 198 11.47 17.78 27.35
N SER A 199 12.75 18.07 27.56
CA SER A 199 13.30 19.40 27.26
C SER A 199 13.18 19.75 25.78
N ALA A 200 13.09 21.04 25.48
CA ALA A 200 13.10 21.53 24.09
C ALA A 200 14.32 21.00 23.29
N LYS A 201 15.46 20.80 23.96
CA LYS A 201 16.67 20.21 23.35
C LYS A 201 16.45 18.80 22.83
N THR A 202 15.72 17.94 23.56
CA THR A 202 15.38 16.57 23.13
C THR A 202 14.44 16.60 21.92
N TRP A 203 13.49 17.51 21.89
CA TRP A 203 12.61 17.73 20.75
C TRP A 203 13.42 18.13 19.51
N TRP A 204 14.22 19.18 19.59
CA TRP A 204 15.04 19.63 18.46
C TRP A 204 15.99 18.55 17.97
N PHE A 205 16.61 17.80 18.88
CA PHE A 205 17.49 16.71 18.54
C PHE A 205 16.74 15.60 17.77
N ALA A 206 15.57 15.16 18.24
CA ALA A 206 14.79 14.13 17.58
C ALA A 206 14.36 14.53 16.16
N TYR A 207 13.88 15.77 16.00
CA TYR A 207 13.51 16.28 14.66
C TYR A 207 14.72 16.53 13.77
N ALA A 208 15.85 16.95 14.33
CA ALA A 208 17.09 17.06 13.56
C ALA A 208 17.54 15.70 13.00
N VAL A 209 17.42 14.61 13.79
CA VAL A 209 17.70 13.25 13.34
C VAL A 209 16.70 12.82 12.25
N LEU A 210 15.40 13.11 12.42
CA LEU A 210 14.37 12.84 11.40
C LEU A 210 14.71 13.54 10.08
N ILE A 211 15.01 14.84 10.13
CA ILE A 211 15.36 15.64 8.94
C ILE A 211 16.66 15.12 8.31
N ALA A 212 17.71 14.88 9.11
CA ALA A 212 18.96 14.31 8.62
C ALA A 212 18.76 12.96 7.95
N GLY A 213 17.93 12.09 8.53
CA GLY A 213 17.52 10.83 7.92
C GLY A 213 16.77 11.02 6.60
N CYS A 214 15.92 12.03 6.49
CA CYS A 214 15.25 12.37 5.23
C CYS A 214 16.25 12.87 4.17
N LEU A 215 17.26 13.63 4.55
CA LEU A 215 18.28 14.13 3.61
C LEU A 215 19.09 12.99 2.97
N ILE A 216 19.25 11.85 3.65
CA ILE A 216 19.97 10.67 3.13
C ILE A 216 19.38 10.17 1.81
N TRP A 217 18.07 10.22 1.64
CA TRP A 217 17.40 9.80 0.41
C TRP A 217 16.98 10.97 -0.49
N LEU A 218 16.72 12.14 0.07
CA LEU A 218 16.30 13.32 -0.69
C LEU A 218 17.45 13.88 -1.54
N LEU A 219 18.66 13.97 -0.98
CA LEU A 219 19.82 14.52 -1.69
C LEU A 219 20.25 13.67 -2.89
N PRO A 220 20.38 12.33 -2.79
CA PRO A 220 20.63 11.49 -3.97
C PRO A 220 19.53 11.61 -5.03
N MET A 221 18.27 11.61 -4.62
CA MET A 221 17.14 11.81 -5.53
C MET A 221 17.24 13.15 -6.27
N TRP A 222 17.52 14.22 -5.55
CA TRP A 222 17.74 15.54 -6.13
C TRP A 222 18.90 15.52 -7.13
N TYR A 223 20.05 14.98 -6.72
CA TYR A 223 21.22 14.91 -7.59
C TYR A 223 20.94 14.16 -8.90
N MET A 224 20.30 13.00 -8.84
CA MET A 224 19.96 12.21 -10.02
C MET A 224 19.00 12.98 -10.96
N GLN A 225 17.97 13.65 -10.42
CA GLN A 225 17.03 14.40 -11.25
C GLN A 225 17.65 15.65 -11.87
N ALA A 226 18.57 16.33 -11.16
CA ALA A 226 19.31 17.47 -11.68
C ALA A 226 20.25 17.10 -12.83
N GLN A 227 20.77 15.85 -12.87
CA GLN A 227 21.56 15.37 -14.00
C GLN A 227 20.73 15.11 -15.25
N LEU A 228 19.46 14.71 -15.09
CA LEU A 228 18.56 14.44 -16.22
C LEU A 228 18.07 15.74 -16.88
N ARG A 229 17.90 16.81 -16.11
CA ARG A 229 17.44 18.11 -16.59
C ARG A 229 18.23 19.24 -15.91
N PRO A 230 19.43 19.53 -16.35
CA PRO A 230 20.31 20.53 -15.75
C PRO A 230 19.72 21.97 -15.85
N ASP A 231 18.90 22.23 -16.86
CA ASP A 231 18.30 23.55 -17.10
C ASP A 231 17.08 23.83 -16.20
N GLU A 232 16.57 22.82 -15.53
CA GLU A 232 15.39 22.93 -14.66
C GLU A 232 15.76 22.61 -13.21
N PRO A 233 15.81 23.60 -12.30
CA PRO A 233 16.19 23.36 -10.91
C PRO A 233 15.17 22.48 -10.20
N PHE A 234 15.62 21.31 -9.71
CA PHE A 234 14.79 20.27 -9.11
C PHE A 234 13.92 20.78 -7.94
N TRP A 235 14.43 21.70 -7.11
CA TRP A 235 13.69 22.30 -5.99
C TRP A 235 12.46 23.09 -6.42
N ARG A 236 12.44 23.59 -7.66
CA ARG A 236 11.27 24.26 -8.26
C ARG A 236 10.32 23.24 -8.87
N VAL A 237 10.85 22.30 -9.60
CA VAL A 237 10.06 21.37 -10.41
C VAL A 237 9.44 20.25 -9.58
N TYR A 238 10.15 19.74 -8.58
CA TYR A 238 9.66 18.64 -7.75
C TYR A 238 8.33 18.94 -7.02
N PRO A 239 8.13 20.13 -6.42
CA PRO A 239 6.84 20.48 -5.86
C PRO A 239 5.71 20.51 -6.91
N GLU A 240 6.00 20.98 -8.13
CA GLU A 240 5.04 21.01 -9.22
C GLU A 240 4.65 19.61 -9.69
N LEU A 241 5.62 18.72 -9.85
CA LEU A 241 5.37 17.31 -10.18
C LEU A 241 4.56 16.60 -9.09
N ALA A 242 4.95 16.78 -7.82
CA ALA A 242 4.25 16.20 -6.69
C ALA A 242 2.82 16.76 -6.57
N TYR A 243 2.64 18.07 -6.78
CA TYR A 243 1.34 18.73 -6.79
C TYR A 243 0.49 18.29 -7.98
N GLY A 244 1.08 18.18 -9.17
CA GLY A 244 0.39 17.70 -10.37
C GLY A 244 -0.18 16.29 -10.18
N GLN A 245 0.62 15.37 -9.59
CA GLN A 245 0.18 14.04 -9.23
C GLN A 245 -0.96 14.05 -8.19
N TRP A 246 -0.96 15.04 -7.31
CA TRP A 246 -1.99 15.20 -6.30
C TRP A 246 -3.25 15.83 -6.87
N ARG A 247 -3.10 16.89 -7.66
CA ARG A 247 -4.18 17.59 -8.36
C ARG A 247 -4.95 16.65 -9.29
N TRP A 248 -4.24 15.83 -10.07
CA TRP A 248 -4.88 14.85 -10.94
C TRP A 248 -5.87 13.96 -10.17
N ARG A 249 -5.53 13.54 -8.96
CA ARG A 249 -6.42 12.74 -8.10
C ARG A 249 -7.58 13.53 -7.51
N LEU A 250 -7.40 14.82 -7.30
CA LEU A 250 -8.47 15.71 -6.85
C LEU A 250 -9.43 16.07 -8.00
N ASP A 251 -8.91 16.18 -9.22
CA ASP A 251 -9.65 16.60 -10.40
C ASP A 251 -10.34 15.44 -11.16
N LEU A 252 -10.11 14.17 -10.76
CA LEU A 252 -10.73 13.01 -11.41
C LEU A 252 -12.23 12.90 -11.08
N PRO A 253 -13.14 13.32 -11.99
CA PRO A 253 -14.57 13.39 -11.69
C PRO A 253 -15.26 12.04 -11.69
N SER A 254 -14.77 11.06 -12.43
CA SER A 254 -15.57 9.89 -12.80
C SER A 254 -15.21 8.59 -12.07
N VAL A 255 -13.97 8.42 -11.63
CA VAL A 255 -13.52 7.17 -11.02
C VAL A 255 -13.77 7.17 -9.52
N TYR A 256 -13.71 8.32 -8.87
CA TYR A 256 -13.87 8.51 -7.43
C TYR A 256 -14.86 9.64 -7.17
N ILE A 257 -16.14 9.40 -7.31
CA ILE A 257 -17.25 10.24 -6.89
C ILE A 257 -16.87 11.72 -6.68
N GLY A 258 -16.97 12.53 -7.75
CA GLY A 258 -16.94 13.99 -7.77
C GLY A 258 -15.71 14.61 -7.12
N ALA A 259 -14.55 14.31 -7.65
CA ALA A 259 -13.43 15.21 -7.45
C ALA A 259 -13.87 16.61 -7.96
N GLY A 260 -13.67 17.61 -7.15
CA GLY A 260 -14.07 18.99 -7.49
C GLY A 260 -15.35 19.49 -6.85
N ASP A 261 -16.24 18.62 -6.39
CA ASP A 261 -17.39 19.08 -5.59
C ASP A 261 -17.11 18.97 -4.08
N TRP A 262 -16.78 20.10 -3.47
CA TRP A 262 -16.55 20.22 -2.02
C TRP A 262 -17.80 20.66 -1.25
N SER A 263 -18.99 20.47 -1.83
CA SER A 263 -20.24 20.75 -1.12
C SER A 263 -20.36 19.87 0.14
N PRO A 264 -21.05 20.36 1.22
CA PRO A 264 -21.25 19.58 2.44
C PRO A 264 -21.93 18.23 2.21
N HIS A 265 -22.88 18.17 1.28
CA HIS A 265 -23.57 16.93 0.88
C HIS A 265 -22.56 15.94 0.27
N TYR A 266 -21.72 16.42 -0.60
CA TYR A 266 -20.74 15.64 -1.31
C TYR A 266 -19.64 15.12 -0.37
N LEU A 267 -19.12 15.99 0.52
CA LEU A 267 -18.17 15.61 1.57
C LEU A 267 -18.75 14.55 2.50
N GLY A 268 -20.03 14.67 2.87
CA GLY A 268 -20.73 13.66 3.69
C GLY A 268 -20.81 12.31 2.98
N MET A 269 -21.24 12.28 1.71
CA MET A 269 -21.29 11.06 0.90
C MET A 269 -19.90 10.44 0.69
N ARG A 270 -18.87 11.27 0.45
CA ARG A 270 -17.49 10.87 0.33
C ARG A 270 -17.00 10.23 1.63
N PHE A 271 -17.28 10.86 2.76
CA PHE A 271 -16.93 10.34 4.09
C PHE A 271 -17.55 8.97 4.34
N VAL A 272 -18.87 8.82 4.15
CA VAL A 272 -19.56 7.54 4.35
C VAL A 272 -19.01 6.46 3.43
N ARG A 273 -18.89 6.72 2.13
CA ARG A 273 -18.37 5.74 1.16
C ARG A 273 -16.91 5.37 1.43
N HIS A 274 -16.09 6.33 1.86
CA HIS A 274 -14.68 6.05 2.11
C HIS A 274 -14.47 5.33 3.42
N ILE A 275 -15.00 5.84 4.53
CA ILE A 275 -14.75 5.21 5.84
C ILE A 275 -15.43 3.84 5.91
N LEU A 276 -16.68 3.72 5.51
CA LEU A 276 -17.33 2.42 5.50
C LEU A 276 -16.78 1.50 4.41
N GLY A 277 -16.53 2.03 3.22
CA GLY A 277 -16.02 1.25 2.10
C GLY A 277 -14.63 0.68 2.36
N TRP A 278 -13.65 1.49 2.82
CA TRP A 278 -12.30 0.98 3.06
C TRP A 278 -12.26 -0.01 4.21
N PHE A 279 -13.02 0.21 5.28
CA PHE A 279 -13.11 -0.73 6.40
C PHE A 279 -13.63 -2.09 5.92
N TRP A 280 -14.76 -2.13 5.28
CA TRP A 280 -15.34 -3.39 4.81
C TRP A 280 -14.56 -4.02 3.65
N LYS A 281 -14.02 -3.21 2.73
CA LYS A 281 -13.11 -3.71 1.69
C LYS A 281 -11.81 -4.24 2.28
N GLY A 282 -11.20 -3.52 3.22
CA GLY A 282 -9.92 -3.90 3.82
C GLY A 282 -9.98 -5.23 4.57
N PHE A 283 -11.09 -5.50 5.28
CA PHE A 283 -11.35 -6.81 5.87
C PHE A 283 -11.95 -7.82 4.87
N GLY A 284 -12.27 -7.41 3.66
CA GLY A 284 -12.87 -8.28 2.64
C GLY A 284 -14.35 -8.62 2.88
N PHE A 285 -15.03 -7.94 3.79
CA PHE A 285 -16.42 -8.25 4.14
C PHE A 285 -17.42 -8.06 2.98
N ILE A 286 -17.04 -7.31 1.93
CA ILE A 286 -17.85 -7.13 0.73
C ILE A 286 -17.74 -8.25 -0.30
N GLN A 287 -16.99 -9.33 -0.03
CA GLN A 287 -16.77 -10.43 -0.98
C GLN A 287 -18.09 -11.10 -1.39
N SER A 288 -19.03 -11.23 -0.45
CA SER A 288 -20.36 -11.72 -0.72
C SER A 288 -21.38 -11.14 0.28
N PRO A 289 -22.69 -11.12 -0.04
CA PRO A 289 -23.73 -10.66 0.89
C PRO A 289 -23.72 -11.41 2.25
N ARG A 290 -23.41 -12.70 2.25
CA ARG A 290 -23.31 -13.51 3.48
C ARG A 290 -22.13 -13.08 4.35
N VAL A 291 -20.96 -12.90 3.75
CA VAL A 291 -19.76 -12.41 4.45
C VAL A 291 -19.98 -10.99 4.96
N LEU A 292 -20.65 -10.12 4.19
CA LEU A 292 -21.00 -8.77 4.60
C LEU A 292 -21.92 -8.78 5.84
N ALA A 293 -22.95 -9.61 5.84
CA ALA A 293 -23.86 -9.72 6.98
C ALA A 293 -23.12 -10.15 8.26
N VAL A 294 -22.26 -11.17 8.18
CA VAL A 294 -21.42 -11.61 9.31
C VAL A 294 -20.47 -10.49 9.76
N GLY A 295 -19.82 -9.80 8.81
CA GLY A 295 -18.93 -8.68 9.10
C GLY A 295 -19.65 -7.52 9.82
N ILE A 296 -20.88 -7.19 9.42
CA ILE A 296 -21.72 -6.19 10.09
C ILE A 296 -22.02 -6.64 11.54
N VAL A 297 -22.47 -7.87 11.75
CA VAL A 297 -22.77 -8.41 13.08
C VAL A 297 -21.53 -8.36 13.97
N LEU A 298 -20.37 -8.82 13.49
CA LEU A 298 -19.11 -8.77 14.25
C LEU A 298 -18.73 -7.33 14.60
N THR A 299 -18.88 -6.40 13.66
CA THR A 299 -18.60 -4.98 13.90
C THR A 299 -19.52 -4.40 14.98
N MET A 300 -20.82 -4.68 14.91
CA MET A 300 -21.78 -4.23 15.92
C MET A 300 -21.47 -4.82 17.30
N CYS A 301 -21.19 -6.12 17.39
CA CYS A 301 -20.79 -6.76 18.63
C CYS A 301 -19.51 -6.14 19.22
N ALA A 302 -18.52 -5.84 18.36
CA ALA A 302 -17.29 -5.18 18.77
C ALA A 302 -17.53 -3.77 19.30
N ILE A 303 -18.41 -3.00 18.66
CA ILE A 303 -18.81 -1.66 19.11
C ILE A 303 -19.50 -1.74 20.49
N ILE A 304 -20.46 -2.65 20.66
CA ILE A 304 -21.15 -2.85 21.95
C ILE A 304 -20.14 -3.25 23.04
N ALA A 305 -19.25 -4.19 22.75
CA ALA A 305 -18.23 -4.62 23.68
C ALA A 305 -17.23 -3.49 24.03
N TYR A 306 -16.92 -2.63 23.04
CA TYR A 306 -16.13 -1.42 23.25
C TYR A 306 -16.78 -0.47 24.26
N PHE A 307 -18.04 -0.11 24.07
CA PHE A 307 -18.74 0.82 24.96
C PHE A 307 -18.90 0.26 26.38
N ARG A 308 -19.07 -1.06 26.51
CA ARG A 308 -19.10 -1.73 27.83
C ARG A 308 -17.75 -1.72 28.52
N SER A 309 -16.62 -1.64 27.79
CA SER A 309 -15.27 -1.60 28.33
C SER A 309 -14.69 -0.19 28.46
N GLY A 310 -15.43 0.85 28.11
CA GLY A 310 -14.95 2.23 27.91
C GLY A 310 -14.45 2.98 29.16
N SER A 311 -14.65 2.47 30.38
CA SER A 311 -14.11 3.06 31.63
C SER A 311 -12.66 2.62 31.94
N ASP A 312 -12.03 1.83 31.07
CA ASP A 312 -10.71 1.26 31.29
C ASP A 312 -9.60 2.28 31.01
N ALA A 313 -8.85 2.65 32.03
CA ALA A 313 -7.73 3.58 31.95
C ALA A 313 -6.66 3.16 30.91
N VAL A 314 -6.38 1.86 30.77
CA VAL A 314 -5.41 1.32 29.78
C VAL A 314 -5.88 1.62 28.36
N TYR A 315 -7.19 1.48 28.13
CA TYR A 315 -7.79 1.75 26.84
C TYR A 315 -7.82 3.24 26.49
N GLN A 316 -8.14 4.09 27.47
CA GLN A 316 -8.04 5.53 27.30
C GLN A 316 -6.59 5.97 27.02
N GLN A 317 -5.62 5.38 27.70
CA GLN A 317 -4.20 5.67 27.45
C GLN A 317 -3.76 5.23 26.04
N PHE A 318 -4.24 4.09 25.56
CA PHE A 318 -4.02 3.65 24.18
C PHE A 318 -4.50 4.70 23.19
N TRP A 319 -5.77 5.14 23.29
CA TRP A 319 -6.34 6.12 22.35
C TRP A 319 -5.71 7.51 22.47
N ARG A 320 -5.34 7.95 23.66
CA ARG A 320 -4.59 9.21 23.84
C ARG A 320 -3.24 9.19 23.14
N PHE A 321 -2.65 8.02 22.96
CA PHE A 321 -1.38 7.87 22.24
C PHE A 321 -1.57 7.66 20.75
N HIS A 322 -2.49 6.78 20.34
CA HIS A 322 -2.67 6.42 18.94
C HIS A 322 -3.61 7.35 18.17
N GLY A 323 -4.56 8.00 18.84
CA GLY A 323 -5.58 8.85 18.21
C GLY A 323 -5.03 9.98 17.34
N PRO A 324 -4.08 10.81 17.80
CA PRO A 324 -3.61 11.95 17.03
C PRO A 324 -3.02 11.60 15.66
N TRP A 325 -2.11 10.64 15.59
CA TRP A 325 -1.50 10.26 14.32
C TRP A 325 -2.46 9.47 13.42
N LEU A 326 -3.39 8.69 14.00
CA LEU A 326 -4.47 8.04 13.25
C LEU A 326 -5.38 9.06 12.57
N LEU A 327 -5.81 10.09 13.30
CA LEU A 327 -6.66 11.14 12.76
C LEU A 327 -5.98 11.87 11.60
N ILE A 328 -4.70 12.21 11.75
CA ILE A 328 -3.94 12.88 10.68
C ILE A 328 -3.76 11.93 9.48
N GLY A 329 -3.41 10.67 9.72
CA GLY A 329 -3.29 9.67 8.67
C GLY A 329 -4.61 9.47 7.90
N ILE A 330 -5.73 9.38 8.60
CA ILE A 330 -7.07 9.29 8.00
C ILE A 330 -7.38 10.56 7.22
N ALA A 331 -7.10 11.75 7.77
CA ALA A 331 -7.37 13.02 7.10
C ALA A 331 -6.56 13.17 5.80
N ILE A 332 -5.26 12.88 5.83
CA ILE A 332 -4.40 12.92 4.63
C ILE A 332 -4.92 11.92 3.59
N THR A 333 -5.24 10.71 4.00
CA THR A 333 -5.72 9.68 3.07
C THR A 333 -7.09 10.01 2.50
N PHE A 334 -7.98 10.60 3.31
CA PHE A 334 -9.29 11.05 2.87
C PHE A 334 -9.20 12.17 1.81
N VAL A 335 -8.28 13.10 2.01
CA VAL A 335 -8.08 14.23 1.09
C VAL A 335 -7.31 13.80 -0.16
N ALA A 336 -6.19 13.10 0.02
CA ALA A 336 -5.22 12.84 -1.04
C ALA A 336 -5.48 11.55 -1.82
N LEU A 337 -5.99 10.49 -1.18
CA LEU A 337 -6.01 9.13 -1.70
C LEU A 337 -7.32 8.41 -1.38
N PRO A 338 -8.48 8.98 -1.73
CA PRO A 338 -9.75 8.41 -1.37
C PRO A 338 -9.99 7.05 -2.06
N GLY A 339 -10.46 6.08 -1.31
CA GLY A 339 -11.09 4.86 -1.85
C GLY A 339 -10.20 3.64 -2.02
N ASP A 340 -8.88 3.75 -1.86
CA ASP A 340 -7.99 2.58 -1.89
C ASP A 340 -7.65 2.13 -0.46
N GLN A 341 -8.03 0.89 -0.11
CA GLN A 341 -7.87 0.34 1.22
C GLN A 341 -6.41 0.18 1.66
N ARG A 342 -5.46 0.04 0.75
CA ARG A 342 -4.02 -0.13 1.05
C ARG A 342 -3.41 1.09 1.76
N TYR A 343 -3.98 2.27 1.56
CA TYR A 343 -3.49 3.49 2.23
C TYR A 343 -3.88 3.57 3.72
N TYR A 344 -4.76 2.70 4.18
CA TYR A 344 -5.26 2.68 5.55
C TYR A 344 -4.67 1.56 6.42
N LEU A 345 -3.57 0.91 5.99
CA LEU A 345 -2.98 -0.23 6.69
C LEU A 345 -2.79 0.00 8.19
N MET A 346 -2.32 1.20 8.58
CA MET A 346 -2.08 1.55 9.98
C MET A 346 -3.35 1.66 10.84
N VAL A 347 -4.52 1.69 10.24
CA VAL A 347 -5.81 1.77 10.96
C VAL A 347 -6.28 0.38 11.42
N PHE A 348 -5.90 -0.68 10.70
CA PHE A 348 -6.39 -2.04 11.00
C PHE A 348 -5.94 -2.59 12.35
N PRO A 349 -4.69 -2.42 12.82
CA PRO A 349 -4.28 -2.93 14.13
C PRO A 349 -5.09 -2.34 15.29
N PRO A 350 -5.31 -1.01 15.40
CA PRO A 350 -6.19 -0.45 16.43
C PRO A 350 -7.63 -0.96 16.34
N LEU A 351 -8.17 -1.17 15.14
CA LEU A 351 -9.51 -1.73 14.96
C LEU A 351 -9.59 -3.17 15.47
N LEU A 352 -8.60 -4.00 15.14
CA LEU A 352 -8.54 -5.37 15.66
C LEU A 352 -8.38 -5.42 17.17
N VAL A 353 -7.65 -4.47 17.77
CA VAL A 353 -7.60 -4.32 19.24
C VAL A 353 -8.98 -4.08 19.82
N ILE A 354 -9.78 -3.17 19.21
CA ILE A 354 -11.17 -2.93 19.63
C ILE A 354 -11.98 -4.21 19.57
N MET A 355 -11.97 -4.88 18.42
CA MET A 355 -12.79 -6.06 18.15
C MET A 355 -12.42 -7.21 19.10
N LEU A 356 -11.17 -7.59 19.10
CA LEU A 356 -10.70 -8.78 19.82
C LEU A 356 -10.72 -8.58 21.34
N ARG A 357 -10.30 -7.41 21.83
CA ARG A 357 -10.39 -7.12 23.25
C ARG A 357 -11.82 -7.08 23.75
N GLY A 358 -12.73 -6.53 22.94
CA GLY A 358 -14.15 -6.52 23.24
C GLY A 358 -14.68 -7.93 23.46
N PHE A 359 -14.41 -8.85 22.53
CA PHE A 359 -14.83 -10.25 22.65
C PHE A 359 -14.17 -10.99 23.83
N LEU A 360 -12.86 -10.84 23.99
CA LEU A 360 -12.11 -11.52 25.07
C LEU A 360 -12.56 -11.11 26.49
N ARG A 361 -13.22 -9.96 26.65
CA ARG A 361 -13.79 -9.50 27.93
C ARG A 361 -15.19 -10.00 28.22
N LEU A 362 -15.84 -10.64 27.27
CA LEU A 362 -17.14 -11.25 27.53
C LEU A 362 -17.01 -12.43 28.50
N PRO A 363 -18.04 -12.72 29.33
CA PRO A 363 -18.05 -13.91 30.16
C PRO A 363 -17.92 -15.18 29.33
N LYS A 364 -17.28 -16.22 29.87
CA LYS A 364 -17.27 -17.55 29.25
C LYS A 364 -18.71 -18.09 29.17
N PRO A 365 -19.13 -18.75 28.07
CA PRO A 365 -18.34 -19.14 26.90
C PRO A 365 -18.23 -18.06 25.81
N TRP A 366 -18.88 -16.90 25.95
CA TRP A 366 -18.97 -15.86 24.93
C TRP A 366 -17.60 -15.27 24.51
N SER A 367 -16.61 -15.30 25.41
CA SER A 367 -15.23 -14.87 25.06
C SER A 367 -14.62 -15.74 23.94
N LEU A 368 -15.09 -16.97 23.74
CA LEU A 368 -14.64 -17.84 22.65
C LEU A 368 -15.05 -17.28 21.28
N SER A 369 -16.05 -16.39 21.21
CA SER A 369 -16.40 -15.71 19.96
C SER A 369 -15.28 -14.87 19.35
N ALA A 370 -14.24 -14.54 20.12
CA ALA A 370 -13.03 -13.91 19.59
C ALA A 370 -12.41 -14.73 18.44
N ILE A 371 -12.56 -16.06 18.43
CA ILE A 371 -12.04 -16.94 17.36
C ILE A 371 -12.76 -16.70 16.02
N CYS A 372 -14.00 -16.18 16.06
CA CYS A 372 -14.76 -15.91 14.84
C CYS A 372 -14.07 -14.84 13.96
N VAL A 373 -13.31 -13.91 14.56
CA VAL A 373 -12.60 -12.87 13.80
C VAL A 373 -11.52 -13.47 12.91
N PRO A 374 -10.47 -14.15 13.43
CA PRO A 374 -9.47 -14.76 12.57
C PRO A 374 -10.04 -15.89 11.69
N ALA A 375 -11.04 -16.65 12.14
CA ALA A 375 -11.68 -17.67 11.31
C ALA A 375 -12.35 -17.08 10.08
N LEU A 376 -13.10 -15.98 10.23
CA LEU A 376 -13.72 -15.29 9.11
C LEU A 376 -12.67 -14.67 8.16
N LEU A 377 -11.63 -14.04 8.72
CA LEU A 377 -10.55 -13.46 7.91
C LEU A 377 -9.84 -14.55 7.10
N LEU A 378 -9.58 -15.71 7.70
CA LEU A 378 -8.98 -16.86 7.03
C LEU A 378 -9.89 -17.39 5.90
N TYR A 379 -11.18 -17.53 6.18
CA TYR A 379 -12.17 -17.91 5.17
C TYR A 379 -12.18 -16.96 3.95
N ILE A 380 -12.01 -15.67 4.20
CA ILE A 380 -11.99 -14.64 3.15
C ILE A 380 -10.66 -14.63 2.40
N VAL A 381 -9.53 -14.67 3.14
CA VAL A 381 -8.20 -14.45 2.53
C VAL A 381 -7.70 -15.63 1.73
N VAL A 382 -8.00 -16.86 2.13
CA VAL A 382 -7.46 -18.05 1.46
C VAL A 382 -7.80 -18.12 -0.03
N PRO A 383 -9.08 -18.01 -0.47
CA PRO A 383 -9.39 -18.00 -1.89
C PRO A 383 -8.76 -16.82 -2.64
N LEU A 384 -8.71 -15.63 -2.00
CA LEU A 384 -8.08 -14.45 -2.59
C LEU A 384 -6.56 -14.63 -2.73
N ALA A 385 -5.90 -15.24 -1.74
CA ALA A 385 -4.47 -15.52 -1.79
C ALA A 385 -4.12 -16.53 -2.89
N ILE A 386 -4.95 -17.56 -3.06
CA ILE A 386 -4.79 -18.55 -4.12
C ILE A 386 -4.95 -17.90 -5.50
N GLU A 387 -5.99 -17.09 -5.69
CA GLU A 387 -6.21 -16.36 -6.94
C GLU A 387 -5.03 -15.38 -7.19
N ASN A 388 -4.60 -14.64 -6.16
CA ASN A 388 -3.49 -13.69 -6.25
C ASN A 388 -2.17 -14.36 -6.65
N TYR A 389 -1.89 -15.53 -6.12
CA TYR A 389 -0.67 -16.31 -6.42
C TYR A 389 -0.69 -16.93 -7.81
N ARG A 390 -1.86 -17.40 -8.29
CA ARG A 390 -1.97 -18.18 -9.53
C ARG A 390 -2.24 -17.35 -10.76
N GLU A 391 -2.92 -16.21 -10.62
CA GLU A 391 -3.42 -15.45 -11.75
C GLU A 391 -2.66 -14.14 -11.93
N GLU A 392 -2.22 -13.89 -13.16
CA GLU A 392 -1.73 -12.57 -13.55
C GLU A 392 -2.88 -11.57 -13.64
N ALA A 393 -2.57 -10.28 -13.42
CA ALA A 393 -3.54 -9.20 -13.58
C ALA A 393 -4.03 -9.04 -15.02
N PRO A 394 -5.25 -8.52 -15.24
CA PRO A 394 -5.79 -8.30 -16.57
C PRO A 394 -4.86 -7.58 -17.56
N PRO A 395 -4.14 -6.50 -17.18
CA PRO A 395 -3.17 -5.86 -18.08
C PRO A 395 -2.04 -6.79 -18.52
N VAL A 396 -1.52 -7.60 -17.62
CA VAL A 396 -0.44 -8.56 -17.95
C VAL A 396 -0.96 -9.69 -18.82
N ARG A 397 -2.12 -10.26 -18.49
CA ARG A 397 -2.76 -11.31 -19.31
C ARG A 397 -3.04 -10.85 -20.73
N LEU A 398 -3.44 -9.59 -20.89
CA LEU A 398 -3.63 -8.98 -22.20
C LEU A 398 -2.31 -8.91 -22.98
N VAL A 399 -1.22 -8.49 -22.34
CA VAL A 399 0.11 -8.47 -22.99
C VAL A 399 0.57 -9.90 -23.34
N ARG A 400 0.40 -10.88 -22.43
CA ARG A 400 0.70 -12.29 -22.69
C ARG A 400 -0.11 -12.88 -23.84
N TYR A 401 -1.34 -12.41 -24.05
CA TYR A 401 -2.15 -12.79 -25.20
C TYR A 401 -1.46 -12.40 -26.52
N PHE A 402 -0.92 -11.18 -26.60
CA PHE A 402 -0.19 -10.71 -27.78
C PHE A 402 1.16 -11.39 -27.97
N GLU A 403 1.89 -11.67 -26.88
CA GLU A 403 3.15 -12.43 -26.96
C GLU A 403 2.95 -13.83 -27.57
N LYS A 404 1.82 -14.48 -27.26
CA LYS A 404 1.45 -15.76 -27.85
C LYS A 404 1.01 -15.67 -29.30
N LEU A 405 0.37 -14.55 -29.66
CA LEU A 405 -0.19 -14.36 -31.01
C LEU A 405 0.87 -13.93 -32.02
N TYR A 406 1.87 -13.15 -31.58
CA TYR A 406 2.91 -12.58 -32.43
C TYR A 406 4.32 -12.97 -31.99
N PRO A 407 5.11 -13.61 -32.89
CA PRO A 407 6.54 -13.81 -32.63
C PRO A 407 7.26 -12.44 -32.60
N PRO A 408 8.40 -12.33 -31.92
CA PRO A 408 9.13 -11.05 -31.74
C PRO A 408 9.35 -10.29 -33.04
N SER A 409 9.69 -10.99 -34.13
CA SER A 409 9.95 -10.39 -35.46
C SER A 409 8.76 -9.69 -36.11
N LYS A 410 7.53 -9.98 -35.69
CA LYS A 410 6.30 -9.37 -36.23
C LYS A 410 5.70 -8.29 -35.33
N ARG A 411 6.18 -8.14 -34.09
CA ARG A 411 5.59 -7.23 -33.08
C ARG A 411 5.65 -5.76 -33.51
N GLY A 412 6.74 -5.32 -34.14
CA GLY A 412 6.92 -3.94 -34.57
C GLY A 412 5.91 -3.43 -35.62
N ASN A 413 5.15 -4.32 -36.28
CA ASN A 413 4.10 -3.97 -37.25
C ASN A 413 2.70 -3.93 -36.64
N VAL A 414 2.56 -4.25 -35.35
CA VAL A 414 1.30 -4.27 -34.61
C VAL A 414 1.22 -3.03 -33.73
N LEU A 415 0.11 -2.30 -33.83
CA LEU A 415 -0.20 -1.17 -32.97
C LEU A 415 -1.18 -1.59 -31.88
N LEU A 416 -0.80 -1.34 -30.62
CA LEU A 416 -1.60 -1.61 -29.44
C LEU A 416 -2.05 -0.27 -28.83
N ILE A 417 -3.34 -0.01 -28.80
CA ILE A 417 -3.95 1.15 -28.13
C ILE A 417 -4.33 0.70 -26.72
N LEU A 418 -3.51 1.05 -25.74
CA LEU A 418 -3.55 0.53 -24.38
C LEU A 418 -3.55 1.65 -23.32
N PRO A 419 -4.61 2.46 -23.18
CA PRO A 419 -4.67 3.53 -22.20
C PRO A 419 -4.46 3.04 -20.75
N VAL A 420 -4.76 1.77 -20.48
CA VAL A 420 -4.66 1.15 -19.15
C VAL A 420 -3.45 0.22 -19.03
N ALA A 421 -3.24 -0.69 -20.00
CA ALA A 421 -2.19 -1.70 -19.93
C ALA A 421 -0.85 -1.26 -20.53
N TYR A 422 -0.70 0.00 -20.97
CA TYR A 422 0.51 0.46 -21.68
C TYR A 422 1.81 0.23 -20.90
N ARG A 423 1.83 0.47 -19.58
CA ARG A 423 3.02 0.24 -18.76
C ARG A 423 3.39 -1.24 -18.69
N SER A 424 2.39 -2.13 -18.57
CA SER A 424 2.63 -3.57 -18.63
C SER A 424 3.18 -3.99 -19.99
N ALA A 425 2.67 -3.42 -21.08
CA ALA A 425 3.18 -3.68 -22.42
C ALA A 425 4.61 -3.15 -22.61
N GLN A 426 4.92 -1.94 -22.15
CA GLN A 426 6.27 -1.37 -22.16
C GLN A 426 7.29 -2.21 -21.38
N TRP A 427 6.86 -2.87 -20.31
CA TRP A 427 7.74 -3.70 -19.47
C TRP A 427 7.95 -5.11 -20.02
N TYR A 428 6.85 -5.79 -20.38
CA TYR A 428 6.89 -7.21 -20.76
C TYR A 428 7.07 -7.45 -22.26
N ALA A 429 6.62 -6.52 -23.12
CA ALA A 429 6.64 -6.68 -24.58
C ALA A 429 6.95 -5.34 -25.28
N PRO A 430 8.12 -4.73 -25.01
CA PRO A 430 8.48 -3.39 -25.51
C PRO A 430 8.64 -3.31 -27.05
N GLU A 431 8.63 -4.44 -27.75
CA GLU A 431 8.79 -4.50 -29.20
C GLU A 431 7.52 -4.10 -29.96
N PHE A 432 6.36 -4.10 -29.30
CA PHE A 432 5.13 -3.60 -29.90
C PHE A 432 5.12 -2.07 -29.99
N LYS A 433 4.45 -1.55 -31.00
CA LYS A 433 4.10 -0.13 -31.03
C LYS A 433 2.93 0.11 -30.07
N ILE A 434 3.10 1.00 -29.11
CA ILE A 434 2.12 1.23 -28.04
C ILE A 434 1.66 2.69 -28.09
N LEU A 435 0.34 2.88 -28.13
CA LEU A 435 -0.33 4.16 -27.91
C LEU A 435 -0.99 4.12 -26.53
N ASP A 436 -0.58 4.99 -25.64
CA ASP A 436 -0.97 5.00 -24.22
C ASP A 436 -2.22 5.84 -23.89
N HIS A 437 -2.87 6.34 -24.93
CA HIS A 437 -4.08 7.15 -24.83
C HIS A 437 -5.11 6.74 -25.89
N VAL A 438 -6.31 7.28 -25.76
CA VAL A 438 -7.37 7.15 -26.78
C VAL A 438 -6.94 7.95 -28.02
N PRO A 439 -6.93 7.34 -29.21
CA PRO A 439 -6.47 8.01 -30.44
C PRO A 439 -7.16 9.34 -30.72
N THR A 440 -6.37 10.30 -31.14
CA THR A 440 -6.78 11.63 -31.61
C THR A 440 -6.57 11.77 -33.13
N ALA A 441 -6.84 12.93 -33.68
CA ALA A 441 -6.57 13.20 -35.08
C ALA A 441 -5.07 13.15 -35.46
N GLU A 442 -4.20 13.43 -34.48
CA GLU A 442 -2.74 13.39 -34.63
C GLU A 442 -2.21 11.96 -34.82
N ASP A 443 -2.93 10.97 -34.31
CA ASP A 443 -2.53 9.56 -34.36
C ASP A 443 -3.00 8.85 -35.64
N GLU A 444 -3.73 9.52 -36.51
CA GLU A 444 -4.37 8.93 -37.69
C GLU A 444 -3.34 8.32 -38.67
N GLU A 445 -2.17 8.93 -38.79
CA GLU A 445 -1.09 8.41 -39.64
C GLU A 445 -0.54 7.09 -39.07
N MET A 446 -0.37 7.01 -37.76
CA MET A 446 0.10 5.79 -37.06
C MET A 446 -0.93 4.66 -37.22
N LEU A 447 -2.23 4.99 -37.11
CA LEU A 447 -3.34 4.04 -37.33
C LEU A 447 -3.37 3.51 -38.74
N ARG A 448 -3.09 4.36 -39.75
CA ARG A 448 -3.07 3.97 -41.18
C ARG A 448 -1.88 3.08 -41.54
N ASN A 449 -0.71 3.34 -40.93
CA ASN A 449 0.54 2.68 -41.26
C ASN A 449 0.72 1.34 -40.51
N ALA A 450 -0.12 1.03 -39.52
CA ALA A 450 -0.07 -0.22 -38.79
C ALA A 450 -0.71 -1.36 -39.60
N ALA A 451 -0.03 -2.50 -39.67
CA ALA A 451 -0.57 -3.70 -40.33
C ALA A 451 -1.79 -4.28 -39.62
N THR A 452 -1.80 -4.17 -38.29
CA THR A 452 -2.91 -4.63 -37.44
C THR A 452 -3.01 -3.71 -36.23
N VAL A 453 -4.22 -3.33 -35.85
CA VAL A 453 -4.50 -2.45 -34.72
C VAL A 453 -5.40 -3.17 -33.72
N TYR A 454 -5.02 -3.14 -32.47
CA TYR A 454 -5.81 -3.64 -31.34
C TYR A 454 -6.04 -2.53 -30.32
N SER A 455 -7.16 -2.57 -29.61
CA SER A 455 -7.53 -1.56 -28.63
C SER A 455 -8.19 -2.15 -27.39
N GLU A 456 -7.93 -1.56 -26.24
CA GLU A 456 -8.69 -1.78 -24.99
C GLU A 456 -10.02 -1.02 -24.99
N VAL A 457 -10.17 -0.02 -25.84
CA VAL A 457 -11.33 0.86 -25.89
C VAL A 457 -12.02 0.77 -27.24
N ALA A 458 -13.36 0.84 -27.24
CA ALA A 458 -14.19 0.78 -28.41
C ALA A 458 -14.85 2.14 -28.76
N SER A 459 -14.25 3.25 -28.30
CA SER A 459 -14.96 4.54 -28.25
C SER A 459 -14.31 5.66 -29.08
N PHE A 460 -13.29 5.39 -29.88
CA PHE A 460 -12.69 6.42 -30.73
C PHE A 460 -13.21 6.32 -32.17
N ASN A 461 -13.56 7.46 -32.74
CA ASN A 461 -14.00 7.68 -34.11
C ASN A 461 -14.88 6.55 -34.72
N PRO A 462 -16.09 6.29 -34.19
CA PRO A 462 -16.93 5.17 -34.60
C PRO A 462 -17.46 5.30 -36.06
N LYS A 463 -17.25 6.45 -36.71
CA LYS A 463 -17.61 6.65 -38.12
C LYS A 463 -16.62 5.97 -39.08
N ASP A 464 -15.32 5.99 -38.73
CA ASP A 464 -14.25 5.49 -39.57
C ASP A 464 -13.77 4.09 -39.20
N TYR A 465 -14.11 3.63 -38.00
CA TYR A 465 -13.67 2.34 -37.48
C TYR A 465 -14.83 1.50 -36.94
N TYR A 466 -14.66 0.19 -36.96
CA TYR A 466 -15.50 -0.74 -36.22
C TYR A 466 -14.61 -1.64 -35.35
N PHE A 467 -15.18 -2.15 -34.25
CA PHE A 467 -14.49 -2.85 -33.20
C PHE A 467 -15.08 -4.25 -33.07
N ILE A 468 -14.24 -5.27 -33.17
CA ILE A 468 -14.61 -6.66 -32.96
C ILE A 468 -14.04 -7.08 -31.63
N GLU A 469 -14.88 -7.39 -30.66
CA GLU A 469 -14.42 -7.90 -29.35
C GLU A 469 -13.80 -9.30 -29.53
N LEU A 470 -12.55 -9.46 -29.07
CA LEU A 470 -11.78 -10.68 -29.19
C LEU A 470 -11.66 -11.44 -27.87
N ALA A 471 -11.49 -10.71 -26.78
CA ALA A 471 -11.23 -11.29 -25.47
C ALA A 471 -11.65 -10.35 -24.34
N GLU A 472 -11.91 -10.96 -23.18
CA GLU A 472 -12.22 -10.29 -21.94
C GLU A 472 -11.33 -10.85 -20.83
N PHE A 473 -10.73 -9.97 -20.02
CA PHE A 473 -9.85 -10.31 -18.89
C PHE A 473 -10.45 -9.76 -17.62
N LYS A 474 -10.73 -10.64 -16.64
CA LYS A 474 -11.37 -10.28 -15.36
C LYS A 474 -10.55 -10.79 -14.18
N ARG A 475 -10.64 -10.10 -13.05
CA ARG A 475 -10.09 -10.51 -11.76
C ARG A 475 -10.94 -9.96 -10.61
N SER A 476 -10.81 -10.55 -9.42
CA SER A 476 -11.51 -10.10 -8.22
C SER A 476 -11.22 -8.65 -7.88
N MET A 477 -12.25 -7.88 -7.52
CA MET A 477 -12.16 -6.48 -7.08
C MET A 477 -11.33 -6.32 -5.80
N LEU A 478 -11.29 -7.32 -4.93
CA LEU A 478 -10.53 -7.27 -3.68
C LEU A 478 -9.02 -7.43 -3.91
N ILE A 479 -8.63 -8.11 -4.98
CA ILE A 479 -7.23 -8.30 -5.36
C ILE A 479 -6.76 -7.13 -6.22
N TYR A 480 -7.59 -6.71 -7.17
CA TYR A 480 -7.24 -5.67 -8.13
C TYR A 480 -8.40 -4.67 -8.27
N PRO A 481 -8.50 -3.67 -7.40
CA PRO A 481 -9.62 -2.74 -7.38
C PRO A 481 -9.69 -1.83 -8.62
N GLN A 482 -8.53 -1.56 -9.25
CA GLN A 482 -8.43 -0.80 -10.49
C GLN A 482 -8.30 -1.77 -11.67
N ASN A 483 -8.84 -1.39 -12.83
CA ASN A 483 -8.63 -2.12 -14.09
C ASN A 483 -8.87 -3.65 -14.01
N ARG A 484 -9.79 -4.06 -13.14
CA ARG A 484 -10.14 -5.48 -12.88
C ARG A 484 -10.81 -6.16 -14.07
N HIS A 485 -11.20 -5.39 -15.06
CA HIS A 485 -11.96 -5.84 -16.21
C HIS A 485 -11.48 -5.07 -17.44
N LEU A 486 -10.79 -5.77 -18.33
CA LEU A 486 -10.34 -5.24 -19.60
C LEU A 486 -10.96 -6.04 -20.72
N ARG A 487 -11.29 -5.36 -21.81
CA ARG A 487 -11.73 -5.95 -23.06
C ARG A 487 -10.72 -5.65 -24.15
N LEU A 488 -10.61 -6.54 -25.09
CA LEU A 488 -9.73 -6.41 -26.23
C LEU A 488 -10.54 -6.43 -27.50
N TYR A 489 -10.29 -5.44 -28.35
CA TYR A 489 -10.93 -5.28 -29.64
C TYR A 489 -9.90 -5.32 -30.76
N LEU A 490 -10.24 -6.00 -31.88
CA LEU A 490 -9.60 -5.78 -33.16
C LEU A 490 -10.23 -4.55 -33.79
N VAL A 491 -9.41 -3.60 -34.21
CA VAL A 491 -9.86 -2.36 -34.85
C VAL A 491 -9.72 -2.50 -36.36
N GLN A 492 -10.83 -2.32 -37.07
CA GLN A 492 -10.83 -2.39 -38.53
C GLN A 492 -11.41 -1.10 -39.09
N ARG A 493 -10.77 -0.59 -40.11
CA ARG A 493 -11.23 0.62 -40.83
C ARG A 493 -12.46 0.30 -41.64
N ARG A 494 -13.47 1.16 -41.61
CA ARG A 494 -14.61 1.12 -42.55
C ARG A 494 -14.07 1.44 -43.94
N ARG A 495 -14.29 0.57 -44.88
CA ARG A 495 -14.03 0.91 -46.29
C ARG A 495 -15.00 2.03 -46.68
N SER A 496 -14.47 3.17 -47.15
CA SER A 496 -15.32 4.15 -47.84
C SER A 496 -15.95 3.44 -49.02
N LEU A 497 -17.29 3.25 -48.98
CA LEU A 497 -18.06 2.83 -50.12
C LEU A 497 -17.99 3.91 -51.19
#